data_24523a3e579b5b9d93e6846f88d6098d
#
_entry.id   24523a3e579b5b9d93e6846f88d6098d
#
_cell.length_a   1.000
_cell.length_b   1.000
_cell.length_c   1.000
_cell.angle_alpha   90.00
_cell.angle_beta   90.00
_cell.angle_gamma   90.00
#
_symmetry.space_group_name_H-M   'P 1'
#
loop_
_entity.id
_entity.type
_entity.pdbx_description
1 polymer ?
#
loop_
_entity_poly.entity_id
_entity_poly.type
_entity_poly.pdbx_seq_one_letter_code
_entity_poly.pdbx_strand_id
1 'polypeptide(L)'
;MKNNYSSLFVLSCILALCLLPSSSHFAVEKHNSEWIPSLQDSVDITIAITGDIMQHESQIASAACASGGYDYTECFRHVAPYLREADFAIGNLELTLGGKPYKGYPCFSAPDSLLIGLKWAGFNVLTTANNHCCDRRNAGIIRTITKLDSAEIPHTGTFKDSSDWLANSPLILEKSGKKIAILAYTYGTNGIPFSPPTIVNIIDTSRIINDIRRAKKLADATIVAMHWGEEYRLAPNKQQLKIWQILMREGVTAVIGNHPHVLQPLAIVADSTGSVRQFCAFSLGNFISAQRTYPRAGAAIIKFTLSFNPEGVAITNGQYLLTYVERQTIYNGQQQYVIMPLESVNTDSSGMEPNQKKFVTLADDLFGGGWGIFAPMHRQVRPPFSSETYSIDGQGQAF
;
A
#
# COMPACT_ATOMS: atom_id res chain seq x y z
N MET A 1 32.13 -10.10 52.36
CA MET A 1 31.07 -10.30 53.34
C MET A 1 29.88 -10.75 52.50
N LYS A 2 29.65 -12.06 52.33
CA LYS A 2 28.72 -12.98 53.10
C LYS A 2 27.41 -12.29 53.39
N ASN A 3 26.26 -12.73 52.79
CA ASN A 3 25.50 -13.90 53.23
C ASN A 3 24.46 -14.33 52.20
N ASN A 4 24.40 -15.64 51.99
CA ASN A 4 23.35 -16.47 51.45
C ASN A 4 22.09 -16.43 52.33
N TYR A 5 20.90 -16.73 51.77
CA TYR A 5 19.93 -17.66 52.36
C TYR A 5 19.06 -18.28 51.23
N SER A 6 19.25 -19.60 51.08
CA SER A 6 18.33 -20.56 50.49
C SER A 6 17.30 -20.97 51.55
N SER A 7 16.09 -21.30 51.15
CA SER A 7 15.28 -22.28 51.92
C SER A 7 14.25 -22.96 50.99
N LEU A 8 14.49 -24.25 50.84
CA LEU A 8 13.53 -25.30 50.46
C LEU A 8 12.35 -25.35 51.42
N PHE A 9 11.16 -25.69 50.98
CA PHE A 9 10.21 -26.51 51.78
C PHE A 9 9.51 -27.54 50.91
N VAL A 10 9.44 -28.71 51.51
CA VAL A 10 9.19 -30.04 51.10
C VAL A 10 7.69 -30.40 51.18
N LEU A 11 7.31 -31.30 50.30
CA LEU A 11 6.14 -32.16 50.16
C LEU A 11 5.51 -32.64 51.48
N SER A 12 4.18 -32.75 51.54
CA SER A 12 3.48 -33.76 52.36
C SER A 12 2.17 -34.19 51.71
N CYS A 13 2.13 -35.47 51.31
CA CYS A 13 0.93 -36.24 50.98
C CYS A 13 0.22 -36.67 52.25
N ILE A 14 -1.09 -36.58 52.33
CA ILE A 14 -1.90 -37.40 53.21
C ILE A 14 -3.09 -37.98 52.43
N LEU A 15 -3.08 -39.29 52.29
CA LEU A 15 -4.19 -40.17 51.90
C LEU A 15 -5.16 -40.33 53.10
N ALA A 16 -6.43 -40.17 52.84
CA ALA A 16 -7.46 -40.74 53.72
C ALA A 16 -8.60 -41.32 52.89
N LEU A 17 -8.71 -42.63 52.91
CA LEU A 17 -9.86 -43.44 52.48
C LEU A 17 -10.90 -43.42 53.61
N CYS A 18 -12.19 -43.35 53.27
CA CYS A 18 -13.23 -44.31 53.72
C CYS A 18 -14.63 -43.69 53.74
N LEU A 19 -15.53 -44.49 53.16
CA LEU A 19 -16.94 -44.78 53.51
C LEU A 19 -18.02 -43.85 52.87
N LEU A 20 -18.75 -44.53 51.96
CA LEU A 20 -20.11 -44.15 51.52
C LEU A 20 -21.15 -44.44 52.64
N PRO A 21 -22.25 -43.67 52.65
CA PRO A 21 -23.53 -44.32 52.39
C PRO A 21 -24.48 -43.51 51.44
N SER A 22 -25.15 -44.32 50.62
CA SER A 22 -26.52 -44.31 50.10
C SER A 22 -27.31 -43.02 49.92
N SER A 23 -27.71 -42.87 48.65
CA SER A 23 -28.99 -42.34 48.10
C SER A 23 -29.60 -41.10 48.75
N SER A 24 -29.47 -40.01 48.02
CA SER A 24 -30.47 -38.96 47.98
C SER A 24 -30.54 -38.38 46.51
N HIS A 25 -31.79 -38.26 46.07
CA HIS A 25 -32.15 -37.68 44.75
C HIS A 25 -31.59 -36.31 44.63
N PHE A 26 -30.64 -36.11 43.73
CA PHE A 26 -30.25 -34.78 43.27
C PHE A 26 -31.14 -34.38 42.09
N ALA A 27 -31.97 -33.38 42.34
CA ALA A 27 -32.63 -32.62 41.31
C ALA A 27 -31.54 -32.04 40.38
N VAL A 28 -31.63 -32.32 39.08
CA VAL A 28 -30.82 -31.69 38.07
C VAL A 28 -31.30 -30.22 37.96
N GLU A 29 -30.66 -29.34 38.71
CA GLU A 29 -30.74 -27.92 38.39
C GLU A 29 -30.23 -27.74 36.94
N LYS A 30 -31.13 -27.24 36.10
CA LYS A 30 -30.75 -26.72 34.80
C LYS A 30 -29.72 -25.59 35.02
N HIS A 31 -28.43 -25.91 34.91
CA HIS A 31 -27.44 -24.88 34.73
C HIS A 31 -27.85 -24.08 33.50
N ASN A 32 -28.16 -22.83 33.76
CA ASN A 32 -28.27 -21.80 32.72
C ASN A 32 -27.06 -21.92 31.79
N SER A 33 -27.34 -22.04 30.51
CA SER A 33 -26.33 -21.92 29.49
C SER A 33 -25.51 -20.68 29.80
N GLU A 34 -24.26 -20.88 30.26
CA GLU A 34 -23.29 -19.79 30.29
C GLU A 34 -23.32 -19.13 28.93
N TRP A 35 -23.54 -17.85 28.96
CA TRP A 35 -23.46 -16.97 27.79
C TRP A 35 -22.03 -17.08 27.27
N ILE A 36 -21.81 -17.96 26.28
CA ILE A 36 -20.59 -17.95 25.48
C ILE A 36 -20.68 -16.64 24.71
N PRO A 37 -19.78 -15.67 24.95
CA PRO A 37 -19.75 -14.49 24.12
C PRO A 37 -19.67 -15.00 22.69
N SER A 38 -20.64 -14.66 21.86
CA SER A 38 -20.51 -14.88 20.40
C SER A 38 -19.15 -14.35 20.03
N LEU A 39 -18.34 -15.14 19.34
CA LEU A 39 -17.17 -14.66 18.64
C LEU A 39 -17.69 -13.47 17.82
N GLN A 40 -17.47 -12.27 18.35
CA GLN A 40 -17.95 -11.05 17.69
C GLN A 40 -17.16 -11.02 16.40
N ASP A 41 -17.88 -11.22 15.28
CA ASP A 41 -17.29 -11.38 13.95
C ASP A 41 -16.29 -10.26 13.70
N SER A 42 -15.02 -10.60 13.55
CA SER A 42 -14.02 -9.65 13.10
C SER A 42 -14.32 -9.26 11.66
N VAL A 43 -14.21 -7.98 11.34
CA VAL A 43 -14.29 -7.51 9.96
C VAL A 43 -12.89 -7.37 9.41
N ASP A 44 -12.60 -8.11 8.37
CA ASP A 44 -11.32 -8.09 7.69
C ASP A 44 -11.41 -7.29 6.39
N ILE A 45 -10.47 -6.38 6.19
CA ILE A 45 -10.34 -5.57 4.96
C ILE A 45 -8.92 -5.71 4.45
N THR A 46 -8.78 -6.19 3.23
CA THR A 46 -7.47 -6.39 2.59
C THR A 46 -7.03 -5.15 1.82
N ILE A 47 -5.83 -4.67 2.12
CA ILE A 47 -5.21 -3.52 1.50
C ILE A 47 -3.99 -3.98 0.69
N ALA A 48 -3.88 -3.54 -0.56
CA ALA A 48 -2.64 -3.61 -1.34
C ALA A 48 -2.07 -2.20 -1.53
N ILE A 49 -0.78 -2.04 -1.34
CA ILE A 49 -0.07 -0.77 -1.54
C ILE A 49 1.10 -0.95 -2.50
N THR A 50 1.36 0.05 -3.32
CA THR A 50 2.45 0.02 -4.31
C THR A 50 3.32 1.27 -4.24
N GLY A 51 4.49 1.22 -4.89
CA GLY A 51 5.38 2.35 -5.07
C GLY A 51 4.94 3.34 -6.15
N ASP A 52 5.91 4.08 -6.69
CA ASP A 52 5.70 5.22 -7.59
C ASP A 52 5.24 4.78 -8.98
N ILE A 53 4.14 5.39 -9.47
CA ILE A 53 3.58 5.22 -10.81
C ILE A 53 4.00 6.42 -11.64
N MET A 54 5.00 6.23 -12.51
CA MET A 54 5.58 7.27 -13.35
C MET A 54 5.40 6.97 -14.83
N GLN A 55 5.44 7.99 -15.68
CA GLN A 55 5.34 7.86 -17.15
C GLN A 55 6.41 8.70 -17.86
N HIS A 56 7.56 8.08 -18.12
CA HIS A 56 8.61 8.69 -18.92
C HIS A 56 8.27 8.67 -20.42
N GLU A 57 8.98 9.48 -21.22
CA GLU A 57 8.80 9.61 -22.67
C GLU A 57 8.74 8.25 -23.39
N SER A 58 9.69 7.37 -23.07
CA SER A 58 9.78 6.03 -23.69
C SER A 58 8.63 5.08 -23.27
N GLN A 59 8.03 5.28 -22.10
CA GLN A 59 6.84 4.54 -21.68
C GLN A 59 5.60 5.03 -22.44
N ILE A 60 5.45 6.36 -22.59
CA ILE A 60 4.38 6.95 -23.40
C ILE A 60 4.48 6.48 -24.86
N ALA A 61 5.70 6.52 -25.44
CA ALA A 61 5.91 6.04 -26.79
C ALA A 61 5.62 4.54 -26.96
N SER A 62 5.98 3.73 -25.95
CA SER A 62 5.74 2.29 -26.00
C SER A 62 4.27 1.89 -25.81
N ALA A 63 3.46 2.75 -25.21
CA ALA A 63 2.03 2.52 -25.05
C ALA A 63 1.18 3.01 -26.25
N ALA A 64 1.80 3.72 -27.20
CA ALA A 64 1.07 4.25 -28.37
C ALA A 64 0.58 3.11 -29.28
N CYS A 65 -0.70 3.13 -29.64
CA CYS A 65 -1.31 2.14 -30.51
C CYS A 65 -1.22 2.56 -31.99
N ALA A 66 -1.02 1.59 -32.89
CA ALA A 66 -0.99 1.83 -34.33
C ALA A 66 -2.33 2.43 -34.85
N SER A 67 -3.45 2.09 -34.23
CA SER A 67 -4.78 2.65 -34.53
C SER A 67 -5.01 4.05 -33.94
N GLY A 68 -4.03 4.62 -33.24
CA GLY A 68 -4.16 5.84 -32.46
C GLY A 68 -4.51 5.58 -30.98
N GLY A 69 -4.23 6.57 -30.13
CA GLY A 69 -4.40 6.42 -28.69
C GLY A 69 -3.24 5.69 -28.00
N TYR A 70 -3.50 5.21 -26.77
CA TYR A 70 -2.49 4.56 -25.93
C TYR A 70 -3.15 3.42 -25.12
N ASP A 71 -2.46 2.29 -25.00
CA ASP A 71 -2.88 1.15 -24.18
C ASP A 71 -1.78 0.81 -23.16
N TYR A 72 -2.16 0.76 -21.88
CA TYR A 72 -1.30 0.46 -20.75
C TYR A 72 -1.64 -0.88 -20.08
N THR A 73 -2.63 -1.62 -20.54
CA THR A 73 -3.11 -2.84 -19.88
C THR A 73 -2.02 -3.89 -19.77
N GLU A 74 -1.24 -4.08 -20.84
CA GLU A 74 -0.11 -5.02 -20.85
C GLU A 74 0.99 -4.68 -19.83
N CYS A 75 1.14 -3.40 -19.46
CA CYS A 75 2.12 -3.00 -18.43
C CYS A 75 1.85 -3.70 -17.11
N PHE A 76 0.59 -3.96 -16.79
CA PHE A 76 0.14 -4.44 -15.49
C PHE A 76 -0.30 -5.92 -15.51
N ARG A 77 -0.28 -6.58 -16.65
CA ARG A 77 -0.84 -7.93 -16.86
C ARG A 77 -0.46 -8.93 -15.77
N HIS A 78 0.80 -8.96 -15.37
CA HIS A 78 1.29 -9.96 -14.42
C HIS A 78 1.05 -9.60 -12.95
N VAL A 79 0.77 -8.34 -12.64
CA VAL A 79 0.54 -7.87 -11.27
C VAL A 79 -0.94 -7.59 -10.98
N ALA A 80 -1.77 -7.45 -12.01
CA ALA A 80 -3.21 -7.24 -11.86
C ALA A 80 -3.92 -8.30 -10.97
N PRO A 81 -3.60 -9.61 -11.04
CA PRO A 81 -4.23 -10.59 -10.15
C PRO A 81 -4.01 -10.28 -8.66
N TYR A 82 -2.81 -9.82 -8.29
CA TYR A 82 -2.45 -9.53 -6.90
C TYR A 82 -3.15 -8.26 -6.37
N LEU A 83 -3.33 -7.26 -7.25
CA LEU A 83 -4.00 -6.00 -6.89
C LEU A 83 -5.52 -6.20 -6.77
N ARG A 84 -6.12 -6.98 -7.68
CA ARG A 84 -7.57 -7.25 -7.70
C ARG A 84 -8.06 -8.11 -6.52
N GLU A 85 -7.17 -8.82 -5.86
CA GLU A 85 -7.49 -9.60 -4.65
C GLU A 85 -7.69 -8.70 -3.41
N ALA A 86 -7.24 -7.45 -3.45
CA ALA A 86 -7.42 -6.52 -2.34
C ALA A 86 -8.76 -5.78 -2.44
N ASP A 87 -9.35 -5.46 -1.30
CA ASP A 87 -10.52 -4.57 -1.23
C ASP A 87 -10.15 -3.16 -1.67
N PHE A 88 -8.96 -2.70 -1.26
CA PHE A 88 -8.39 -1.42 -1.68
C PHE A 88 -6.95 -1.59 -2.16
N ALA A 89 -6.72 -1.25 -3.43
CA ALA A 89 -5.39 -1.18 -4.03
C ALA A 89 -5.00 0.29 -4.20
N ILE A 90 -3.98 0.72 -3.44
CA ILE A 90 -3.55 2.11 -3.31
C ILE A 90 -2.22 2.30 -4.05
N GLY A 91 -2.15 3.29 -4.96
CA GLY A 91 -0.94 3.66 -5.68
C GLY A 91 -0.61 5.14 -5.58
N ASN A 92 0.67 5.52 -5.70
CA ASN A 92 1.10 6.90 -5.81
C ASN A 92 1.19 7.32 -7.28
N LEU A 93 0.28 8.20 -7.74
CA LEU A 93 0.27 8.73 -9.11
C LEU A 93 1.28 9.87 -9.22
N GLU A 94 2.56 9.54 -9.48
CA GLU A 94 3.67 10.49 -9.50
C GLU A 94 3.84 11.14 -10.89
N LEU A 95 2.81 11.88 -11.28
CA LEU A 95 2.75 12.60 -12.55
C LEU A 95 1.52 13.51 -12.58
N THR A 96 1.38 14.28 -13.68
CA THR A 96 0.10 14.94 -13.99
C THR A 96 -0.58 14.30 -15.20
N LEU A 97 -1.92 14.36 -15.24
CA LEU A 97 -2.73 14.15 -16.44
C LEU A 97 -3.01 15.52 -17.09
N GLY A 98 -1.93 16.24 -17.42
CA GLY A 98 -1.98 17.65 -17.84
C GLY A 98 -2.50 17.86 -19.27
N GLY A 99 -2.77 16.79 -20.03
CA GLY A 99 -3.17 16.85 -21.44
C GLY A 99 -1.98 16.98 -22.40
N LYS A 100 -2.30 17.14 -23.69
CA LYS A 100 -1.27 17.30 -24.74
C LYS A 100 -0.56 18.66 -24.62
N PRO A 101 0.74 18.76 -25.01
CA PRO A 101 1.58 17.66 -25.45
C PRO A 101 1.95 16.75 -24.26
N TYR A 102 1.82 15.44 -24.49
CA TYR A 102 2.27 14.46 -23.49
C TYR A 102 3.79 14.51 -23.37
N LYS A 103 4.30 14.32 -22.14
CA LYS A 103 5.72 14.48 -21.85
C LYS A 103 6.15 13.65 -20.64
N GLY A 104 7.35 13.10 -20.70
CA GLY A 104 8.03 12.49 -19.57
C GLY A 104 8.80 13.51 -18.71
N TYR A 105 9.88 13.04 -18.10
CA TYR A 105 10.76 13.87 -17.25
C TYR A 105 11.31 15.07 -18.03
N PRO A 106 11.49 16.26 -17.41
CA PRO A 106 11.29 16.55 -15.98
C PRO A 106 9.87 17.00 -15.60
N CYS A 107 8.97 17.23 -16.56
CA CYS A 107 7.62 17.76 -16.31
C CYS A 107 6.58 16.83 -16.93
N PHE A 108 6.16 15.86 -16.16
CA PHE A 108 5.27 14.79 -16.62
C PHE A 108 3.89 15.28 -17.04
N SER A 109 3.40 14.75 -18.15
CA SER A 109 2.02 14.82 -18.59
C SER A 109 1.65 13.53 -19.31
N ALA A 110 1.04 12.59 -18.62
CA ALA A 110 0.68 11.30 -19.17
C ALA A 110 -0.65 11.34 -19.96
N PRO A 111 -0.86 10.42 -20.93
CA PRO A 111 -2.15 10.18 -21.53
C PRO A 111 -3.20 9.74 -20.49
N ASP A 112 -4.44 10.21 -20.64
CA ASP A 112 -5.55 9.86 -19.73
C ASP A 112 -5.85 8.37 -19.72
N SER A 113 -5.57 7.64 -20.81
CA SER A 113 -5.73 6.18 -20.91
C SER A 113 -4.84 5.40 -19.93
N LEU A 114 -3.85 6.02 -19.29
CA LEU A 114 -3.15 5.42 -18.16
C LEU A 114 -4.14 5.02 -17.03
N LEU A 115 -5.16 5.85 -16.78
CA LEU A 115 -6.18 5.54 -15.77
C LEU A 115 -6.99 4.28 -16.12
N ILE A 116 -7.22 4.03 -17.43
CA ILE A 116 -7.88 2.79 -17.88
C ILE A 116 -7.02 1.59 -17.51
N GLY A 117 -5.72 1.64 -17.81
CA GLY A 117 -4.79 0.58 -17.44
C GLY A 117 -4.66 0.37 -15.93
N LEU A 118 -4.63 1.44 -15.14
CA LEU A 118 -4.56 1.36 -13.68
C LEU A 118 -5.86 0.77 -13.09
N LYS A 119 -7.03 1.22 -13.55
CA LYS A 119 -8.33 0.67 -13.13
C LYS A 119 -8.46 -0.81 -13.53
N TRP A 120 -8.04 -1.16 -14.75
CA TRP A 120 -7.98 -2.55 -15.21
C TRP A 120 -7.04 -3.40 -14.35
N ALA A 121 -5.91 -2.85 -13.90
CA ALA A 121 -4.98 -3.55 -13.01
C ALA A 121 -5.56 -3.82 -11.62
N GLY A 122 -6.59 -3.07 -11.21
CA GLY A 122 -7.24 -3.21 -9.91
C GLY A 122 -7.04 -2.02 -8.97
N PHE A 123 -6.32 -0.97 -9.39
CA PHE A 123 -6.21 0.24 -8.58
C PHE A 123 -7.58 0.90 -8.44
N ASN A 124 -7.97 1.13 -7.20
CA ASN A 124 -9.22 1.78 -6.84
C ASN A 124 -9.03 2.94 -5.86
N VAL A 125 -7.77 3.29 -5.51
CA VAL A 125 -7.41 4.47 -4.74
C VAL A 125 -6.07 5.00 -5.25
N LEU A 126 -5.95 6.32 -5.49
CA LEU A 126 -4.69 6.95 -5.88
C LEU A 126 -4.33 8.12 -4.97
N THR A 127 -3.07 8.20 -4.56
CA THR A 127 -2.51 9.38 -3.89
C THR A 127 -1.86 10.30 -4.91
N THR A 128 -2.03 11.61 -4.76
CA THR A 128 -1.58 12.62 -5.74
C THR A 128 -0.61 13.64 -5.15
N ALA A 129 -0.34 13.59 -3.83
CA ALA A 129 0.66 14.46 -3.21
C ALA A 129 2.07 13.90 -3.45
N ASN A 130 2.77 14.43 -4.44
CA ASN A 130 4.15 14.09 -4.79
C ASN A 130 4.85 15.30 -5.44
N ASN A 131 6.15 15.19 -5.67
CA ASN A 131 6.95 16.29 -6.23
C ASN A 131 6.62 16.61 -7.69
N HIS A 132 5.93 15.71 -8.42
CA HIS A 132 5.49 15.88 -9.81
C HIS A 132 4.02 16.31 -9.94
N CYS A 133 3.29 16.49 -8.86
CA CYS A 133 1.88 16.87 -8.91
C CYS A 133 1.63 18.26 -9.52
N CYS A 134 2.66 19.12 -9.54
CA CYS A 134 2.61 20.47 -10.09
C CYS A 134 3.28 20.64 -11.45
N ASP A 135 3.69 19.59 -12.15
CA ASP A 135 4.44 19.63 -13.42
C ASP A 135 3.73 20.41 -14.53
N ARG A 136 2.42 20.53 -14.46
CA ARG A 136 1.57 21.36 -15.32
C ARG A 136 0.86 22.47 -14.54
N ARG A 137 1.48 22.93 -13.43
CA ARG A 137 0.99 24.01 -12.54
C ARG A 137 -0.45 23.75 -12.07
N ASN A 138 -1.16 24.79 -11.66
CA ASN A 138 -2.55 24.69 -11.20
C ASN A 138 -3.48 24.00 -12.22
N ALA A 139 -3.32 24.31 -13.51
CA ALA A 139 -4.12 23.69 -14.57
C ALA A 139 -3.92 22.17 -14.62
N GLY A 140 -2.68 21.70 -14.41
CA GLY A 140 -2.37 20.27 -14.32
C GLY A 140 -2.99 19.60 -13.11
N ILE A 141 -2.94 20.23 -11.92
CA ILE A 141 -3.60 19.75 -10.72
C ILE A 141 -5.10 19.58 -10.96
N ILE A 142 -5.77 20.66 -11.39
CA ILE A 142 -7.23 20.67 -11.63
C ILE A 142 -7.62 19.60 -12.65
N ARG A 143 -6.86 19.50 -13.76
CA ARG A 143 -7.16 18.51 -14.80
C ARG A 143 -6.94 17.08 -14.31
N THR A 144 -5.87 16.81 -13.59
CA THR A 144 -5.60 15.49 -13.02
C THR A 144 -6.75 15.04 -12.11
N ILE A 145 -7.17 15.90 -11.19
CA ILE A 145 -8.31 15.63 -10.30
C ILE A 145 -9.59 15.40 -11.12
N THR A 146 -9.89 16.27 -12.10
CA THR A 146 -11.07 16.11 -12.97
C THR A 146 -11.06 14.77 -13.72
N LYS A 147 -9.90 14.27 -14.15
CA LYS A 147 -9.78 12.98 -14.82
C LYS A 147 -9.95 11.80 -13.86
N LEU A 148 -9.45 11.93 -12.64
CA LEU A 148 -9.66 10.94 -11.58
C LEU A 148 -11.14 10.86 -11.18
N ASP A 149 -11.81 12.03 -11.02
CA ASP A 149 -13.26 12.12 -10.79
C ASP A 149 -14.05 11.44 -11.91
N SER A 150 -13.69 11.75 -13.19
CA SER A 150 -14.37 11.16 -14.36
C SER A 150 -14.15 9.65 -14.49
N ALA A 151 -13.03 9.14 -14.00
CA ALA A 151 -12.72 7.71 -13.96
C ALA A 151 -13.30 7.02 -12.70
N GLU A 152 -13.96 7.78 -11.82
CA GLU A 152 -14.47 7.30 -10.54
C GLU A 152 -13.39 6.62 -9.69
N ILE A 153 -12.18 7.20 -9.66
CA ILE A 153 -11.08 6.73 -8.83
C ILE A 153 -10.95 7.64 -7.61
N PRO A 154 -11.28 7.18 -6.40
CA PRO A 154 -11.04 7.88 -5.15
C PRO A 154 -9.58 8.32 -5.03
N HIS A 155 -9.35 9.59 -4.65
CA HIS A 155 -8.00 10.15 -4.58
C HIS A 155 -7.88 11.24 -3.52
N THR A 156 -6.65 11.48 -3.06
CA THR A 156 -6.35 12.52 -2.07
C THR A 156 -4.89 12.99 -2.17
N GLY A 157 -4.62 14.18 -1.66
CA GLY A 157 -3.27 14.77 -1.59
C GLY A 157 -3.14 16.10 -2.33
N THR A 158 -3.85 16.26 -3.48
CA THR A 158 -4.02 17.53 -4.18
C THR A 158 -5.49 17.82 -4.40
N PHE A 159 -5.87 19.11 -4.45
CA PHE A 159 -7.28 19.52 -4.47
C PHE A 159 -7.48 20.75 -5.36
N LYS A 160 -8.65 20.84 -6.00
CA LYS A 160 -9.04 21.97 -6.86
C LYS A 160 -9.18 23.26 -6.07
N ASP A 161 -9.72 23.15 -4.86
CA ASP A 161 -9.99 24.26 -3.95
C ASP A 161 -10.24 23.76 -2.50
N SER A 162 -10.62 24.69 -1.63
CA SER A 162 -10.88 24.40 -0.21
C SER A 162 -12.10 23.49 0.00
N SER A 163 -13.10 23.53 -0.87
CA SER A 163 -14.29 22.66 -0.73
C SER A 163 -13.94 21.22 -1.09
N ASP A 164 -13.15 21.03 -2.15
CA ASP A 164 -12.60 19.74 -2.53
C ASP A 164 -11.68 19.16 -1.43
N TRP A 165 -10.82 20.02 -0.84
CA TRP A 165 -9.99 19.63 0.29
C TRP A 165 -10.82 19.19 1.52
N LEU A 166 -11.86 19.90 1.87
CA LEU A 166 -12.74 19.54 2.98
C LEU A 166 -13.46 18.21 2.76
N ALA A 167 -13.84 17.92 1.52
CA ALA A 167 -14.52 16.68 1.15
C ALA A 167 -13.58 15.47 1.11
N ASN A 168 -12.32 15.66 0.67
CA ASN A 168 -11.41 14.57 0.31
C ASN A 168 -10.11 14.51 1.14
N SER A 169 -10.00 15.30 2.23
CA SER A 169 -8.87 15.23 3.17
C SER A 169 -9.36 15.22 4.62
N PRO A 170 -9.43 14.04 5.30
CA PRO A 170 -9.06 12.72 4.79
C PRO A 170 -10.05 12.18 3.75
N LEU A 171 -9.56 11.41 2.80
CA LEU A 171 -10.40 10.55 1.97
C LEU A 171 -10.91 9.39 2.84
N ILE A 172 -12.22 9.17 2.89
CA ILE A 172 -12.82 8.09 3.66
C ILE A 172 -13.21 6.95 2.71
N LEU A 173 -12.64 5.78 2.94
CA LEU A 173 -13.01 4.53 2.30
C LEU A 173 -13.90 3.75 3.27
N GLU A 174 -14.95 3.12 2.75
CA GLU A 174 -15.86 2.32 3.58
C GLU A 174 -16.06 0.94 2.98
N LYS A 175 -15.95 -0.09 3.82
CA LYS A 175 -16.20 -1.50 3.48
C LYS A 175 -16.73 -2.23 4.71
N SER A 176 -17.82 -3.00 4.53
CA SER A 176 -18.42 -3.81 5.60
C SER A 176 -18.69 -3.01 6.90
N GLY A 177 -19.10 -1.75 6.78
CA GLY A 177 -19.39 -0.86 7.90
C GLY A 177 -18.16 -0.32 8.65
N LYS A 178 -16.94 -0.60 8.16
CA LYS A 178 -15.69 -0.05 8.70
C LYS A 178 -15.16 1.05 7.79
N LYS A 179 -14.58 2.07 8.41
CA LYS A 179 -14.06 3.26 7.71
C LYS A 179 -12.56 3.36 7.86
N ILE A 180 -11.89 3.63 6.74
CA ILE A 180 -10.45 3.84 6.67
C ILE A 180 -10.21 5.24 6.11
N ALA A 181 -9.51 6.07 6.88
CA ALA A 181 -9.09 7.39 6.44
C ALA A 181 -7.75 7.33 5.72
N ILE A 182 -7.68 7.92 4.53
CA ILE A 182 -6.44 8.06 3.77
C ILE A 182 -6.03 9.53 3.76
N LEU A 183 -4.79 9.81 4.13
CA LEU A 183 -4.13 11.10 4.03
C LEU A 183 -2.89 10.97 3.15
N ALA A 184 -2.54 12.01 2.40
CA ALA A 184 -1.33 12.01 1.56
C ALA A 184 -0.62 13.35 1.62
N TYR A 185 0.73 13.32 1.72
CA TYR A 185 1.58 14.50 1.85
C TYR A 185 2.86 14.37 1.02
N THR A 186 3.40 15.51 0.54
CA THR A 186 4.68 15.57 -0.18
C THR A 186 5.64 16.56 0.46
N TYR A 187 6.94 16.31 0.34
CA TYR A 187 7.99 17.22 0.78
C TYR A 187 8.06 18.52 -0.04
N GLY A 188 7.54 18.51 -1.27
CA GLY A 188 7.63 19.65 -2.18
C GLY A 188 7.07 19.35 -3.57
N THR A 189 7.29 20.27 -4.49
CA THR A 189 6.77 20.27 -5.87
C THR A 189 7.86 20.57 -6.90
N ASN A 190 9.10 20.11 -6.68
CA ASN A 190 10.28 20.38 -7.52
C ASN A 190 10.49 21.88 -7.82
N GLY A 191 10.13 22.75 -6.85
CA GLY A 191 10.21 24.21 -7.02
C GLY A 191 9.17 24.81 -7.97
N ILE A 192 8.25 24.02 -8.51
CA ILE A 192 7.15 24.52 -9.34
C ILE A 192 6.05 25.08 -8.42
N PRO A 193 5.76 26.40 -8.51
CA PRO A 193 4.78 27.01 -7.63
C PRO A 193 3.35 26.59 -7.99
N PHE A 194 2.52 26.50 -6.96
CA PHE A 194 1.07 26.42 -7.06
C PHE A 194 0.45 27.57 -6.25
N SER A 195 -0.79 27.91 -6.52
CA SER A 195 -1.47 29.03 -5.88
C SER A 195 -2.96 28.76 -5.69
N PRO A 196 -3.62 29.46 -4.79
CA PRO A 196 -5.06 29.38 -4.67
C PRO A 196 -5.77 29.54 -6.02
N PRO A 197 -6.88 28.82 -6.25
CA PRO A 197 -7.60 28.02 -5.27
C PRO A 197 -7.02 26.61 -5.01
N THR A 198 -6.08 26.13 -5.84
CA THR A 198 -5.53 24.78 -5.70
C THR A 198 -4.74 24.60 -4.40
N ILE A 199 -4.81 23.39 -3.85
CA ILE A 199 -4.14 23.01 -2.61
C ILE A 199 -3.32 21.74 -2.87
N VAL A 200 -2.08 21.75 -2.37
CA VAL A 200 -1.22 20.56 -2.26
C VAL A 200 -0.91 20.34 -0.79
N ASN A 201 -1.07 19.12 -0.32
CA ASN A 201 -0.69 18.75 1.04
C ASN A 201 0.84 18.65 1.16
N ILE A 202 1.47 19.76 1.48
CA ILE A 202 2.90 19.80 1.80
C ILE A 202 3.10 19.28 3.23
N ILE A 203 4.20 18.56 3.46
CA ILE A 203 4.60 18.06 4.78
C ILE A 203 4.80 19.24 5.74
N ASP A 204 3.87 19.39 6.65
CA ASP A 204 3.92 20.24 7.82
C ASP A 204 3.47 19.43 9.04
N THR A 205 4.34 19.31 10.03
CA THR A 205 4.10 18.42 11.17
C THR A 205 2.83 18.81 11.96
N SER A 206 2.59 20.09 12.15
CA SER A 206 1.42 20.59 12.91
C SER A 206 0.12 20.30 12.15
N ARG A 207 0.13 20.52 10.84
CA ARG A 207 -0.99 20.19 9.95
C ARG A 207 -1.25 18.68 9.93
N ILE A 208 -0.23 17.86 9.76
CA ILE A 208 -0.33 16.39 9.76
C ILE A 208 -0.99 15.91 11.06
N ILE A 209 -0.52 16.37 12.23
CA ILE A 209 -1.10 16.00 13.53
C ILE A 209 -2.60 16.36 13.59
N ASN A 210 -2.97 17.58 13.18
CA ASN A 210 -4.35 18.02 13.19
C ASN A 210 -5.24 17.19 12.25
N ASP A 211 -4.73 16.88 11.06
CA ASP A 211 -5.44 16.07 10.06
C ASP A 211 -5.62 14.63 10.54
N ILE A 212 -4.60 14.01 11.18
CA ILE A 212 -4.72 12.68 11.79
C ILE A 212 -5.77 12.67 12.89
N ARG A 213 -5.76 13.68 13.78
CA ARG A 213 -6.75 13.78 14.85
C ARG A 213 -8.17 13.97 14.33
N ARG A 214 -8.32 14.64 13.19
CA ARG A 214 -9.60 14.73 12.47
C ARG A 214 -9.97 13.38 11.85
N ALA A 215 -9.05 12.71 11.18
CA ALA A 215 -9.24 11.39 10.58
C ALA A 215 -9.73 10.36 11.62
N LYS A 216 -9.11 10.31 12.78
CA LYS A 216 -9.48 9.40 13.89
C LYS A 216 -10.89 9.63 14.47
N LYS A 217 -11.51 10.78 14.24
CA LYS A 217 -12.91 11.03 14.59
C LYS A 217 -13.88 10.53 13.52
N LEU A 218 -13.39 10.26 12.31
CA LEU A 218 -14.21 9.94 11.14
C LEU A 218 -14.05 8.48 10.70
N ALA A 219 -12.99 7.79 11.15
CA ALA A 219 -12.65 6.46 10.68
C ALA A 219 -12.05 5.58 11.79
N ASP A 220 -12.16 4.27 11.60
CA ASP A 220 -11.67 3.23 12.50
C ASP A 220 -10.16 3.00 12.36
N ALA A 221 -9.61 3.24 11.16
CA ALA A 221 -8.18 3.13 10.86
C ALA A 221 -7.71 4.34 10.04
N THR A 222 -6.40 4.67 10.14
CA THR A 222 -5.81 5.78 9.38
C THR A 222 -4.56 5.29 8.64
N ILE A 223 -4.52 5.52 7.33
CA ILE A 223 -3.35 5.27 6.47
C ILE A 223 -2.83 6.60 5.97
N VAL A 224 -1.51 6.81 6.05
CA VAL A 224 -0.86 8.04 5.61
C VAL A 224 0.17 7.73 4.53
N ALA A 225 -0.04 8.27 3.32
CA ALA A 225 0.94 8.21 2.24
C ALA A 225 1.90 9.40 2.36
N MET A 226 3.20 9.10 2.33
CA MET A 226 4.27 10.07 2.51
C MET A 226 5.21 10.03 1.31
N HIS A 227 5.25 11.12 0.54
CA HIS A 227 6.22 11.31 -0.52
C HIS A 227 7.39 12.13 0.02
N TRP A 228 8.45 11.43 0.46
CA TRP A 228 9.49 11.96 1.34
C TRP A 228 10.88 11.33 1.14
N GLY A 229 11.89 11.85 1.83
CA GLY A 229 13.24 11.27 1.84
C GLY A 229 14.13 11.86 0.76
N GLU A 230 15.12 11.10 0.34
CA GLU A 230 16.09 11.46 -0.68
C GLU A 230 16.13 10.39 -1.77
N GLU A 231 16.16 10.82 -3.03
CA GLU A 231 16.23 9.90 -4.17
C GLU A 231 17.42 8.94 -4.05
N TYR A 232 17.17 7.68 -4.35
CA TYR A 232 18.14 6.58 -4.48
C TYR A 232 18.87 6.19 -3.18
N ARG A 233 18.41 6.67 -2.02
CA ARG A 233 18.93 6.26 -0.71
C ARG A 233 18.19 5.04 -0.20
N LEU A 234 18.94 3.96 0.11
CA LEU A 234 18.39 2.69 0.63
C LEU A 234 17.99 2.77 2.11
N ALA A 235 18.46 3.77 2.84
CA ALA A 235 18.12 3.98 4.25
C ALA A 235 17.29 5.26 4.41
N PRO A 236 16.30 5.26 5.29
CA PRO A 236 15.53 6.45 5.60
C PRO A 236 16.43 7.51 6.26
N ASN A 237 16.25 8.77 5.87
CA ASN A 237 16.98 9.88 6.45
C ASN A 237 16.38 10.31 7.80
N LYS A 238 17.08 11.22 8.51
CA LYS A 238 16.67 11.70 9.84
C LYS A 238 15.28 12.35 9.85
N GLN A 239 14.90 13.01 8.76
CA GLN A 239 13.57 13.64 8.64
C GLN A 239 12.46 12.59 8.51
N GLN A 240 12.65 11.56 7.68
CA GLN A 240 11.71 10.44 7.56
C GLN A 240 11.53 9.77 8.94
N LEU A 241 12.60 9.47 9.67
CA LEU A 241 12.54 8.85 11.00
C LEU A 241 11.79 9.72 12.02
N LYS A 242 12.06 11.04 12.02
CA LYS A 242 11.36 11.98 12.90
C LYS A 242 9.87 12.04 12.63
N ILE A 243 9.47 12.14 11.34
CA ILE A 243 8.06 12.18 10.95
C ILE A 243 7.39 10.84 11.27
N TRP A 244 8.03 9.70 10.93
CA TRP A 244 7.53 8.38 11.29
C TRP A 244 7.21 8.24 12.77
N GLN A 245 8.13 8.66 13.67
CA GLN A 245 7.89 8.64 15.12
C GLN A 245 6.67 9.45 15.53
N ILE A 246 6.41 10.59 14.87
CA ILE A 246 5.21 11.41 15.13
C ILE A 246 3.96 10.67 14.67
N LEU A 247 3.96 10.11 13.46
CA LEU A 247 2.84 9.35 12.92
C LEU A 247 2.47 8.16 13.82
N MET A 248 3.47 7.43 14.32
CA MET A 248 3.25 6.31 15.25
C MET A 248 2.67 6.77 16.58
N ARG A 249 3.18 7.87 17.17
CA ARG A 249 2.62 8.44 18.40
C ARG A 249 1.18 8.94 18.25
N GLU A 250 0.82 9.48 17.08
CA GLU A 250 -0.54 9.88 16.78
C GLU A 250 -1.44 8.67 16.43
N GLY A 251 -0.91 7.44 16.41
CA GLY A 251 -1.67 6.21 16.23
C GLY A 251 -2.11 5.96 14.79
N VAL A 252 -1.28 6.32 13.82
CA VAL A 252 -1.48 5.96 12.40
C VAL A 252 -1.32 4.46 12.25
N THR A 253 -2.26 3.80 11.58
CA THR A 253 -2.26 2.34 11.39
C THR A 253 -1.20 1.90 10.38
N ALA A 254 -1.10 2.60 9.24
CA ALA A 254 -0.11 2.29 8.22
C ALA A 254 0.47 3.54 7.56
N VAL A 255 1.77 3.52 7.25
CA VAL A 255 2.47 4.56 6.50
C VAL A 255 2.99 3.97 5.19
N ILE A 256 2.63 4.62 4.08
CA ILE A 256 3.08 4.25 2.72
C ILE A 256 4.09 5.28 2.26
N GLY A 257 5.38 4.92 2.25
CA GLY A 257 6.45 5.80 1.80
C GLY A 257 6.73 5.65 0.30
N ASN A 258 7.00 6.79 -0.35
CA ASN A 258 7.30 6.95 -1.78
C ASN A 258 8.38 8.03 -1.96
N HIS A 259 8.90 8.24 -3.18
CA HIS A 259 9.90 9.21 -3.60
C HIS A 259 11.35 8.68 -3.69
N PRO A 260 11.92 7.87 -2.77
CA PRO A 260 13.31 7.43 -2.95
C PRO A 260 13.57 6.63 -4.22
N HIS A 261 12.52 6.15 -4.92
CA HIS A 261 12.59 5.33 -6.14
C HIS A 261 13.39 4.03 -5.99
N VAL A 262 13.62 3.62 -4.75
CA VAL A 262 14.28 2.37 -4.34
C VAL A 262 13.58 1.86 -3.10
N LEU A 263 13.71 0.56 -2.82
CA LEU A 263 13.19 0.02 -1.56
C LEU A 263 13.93 0.61 -0.36
N GLN A 264 13.18 0.89 0.69
CA GLN A 264 13.70 1.18 2.03
C GLN A 264 13.08 0.21 3.04
N PRO A 265 13.63 0.07 4.26
CA PRO A 265 13.14 -0.87 5.25
C PRO A 265 11.65 -0.72 5.58
N LEU A 266 11.08 -1.79 6.12
CA LEU A 266 9.79 -1.80 6.80
C LEU A 266 10.00 -1.58 8.30
N ALA A 267 9.01 -1.02 8.99
CA ALA A 267 8.98 -0.92 10.44
C ALA A 267 7.60 -1.32 10.96
N ILE A 268 7.54 -2.10 12.03
CA ILE A 268 6.29 -2.49 12.69
C ILE A 268 6.28 -2.05 14.15
N VAL A 269 5.08 -1.82 14.69
CA VAL A 269 4.84 -1.61 16.11
C VAL A 269 3.81 -2.62 16.58
N ALA A 270 4.21 -3.50 17.47
CA ALA A 270 3.34 -4.48 18.13
C ALA A 270 2.98 -4.02 19.54
N ASP A 271 1.81 -4.43 20.02
CA ASP A 271 1.41 -4.25 21.40
C ASP A 271 2.03 -5.33 22.33
N SER A 272 1.69 -5.30 23.61
CA SER A 272 2.18 -6.26 24.62
C SER A 272 1.75 -7.69 24.38
N THR A 273 0.75 -7.94 23.55
CA THR A 273 0.30 -9.28 23.14
C THR A 273 1.05 -9.82 21.92
N GLY A 274 1.88 -8.98 21.28
CA GLY A 274 2.55 -9.28 20.01
C GLY A 274 1.69 -8.98 18.77
N SER A 275 0.46 -8.46 18.94
CA SER A 275 -0.38 -8.06 17.82
C SER A 275 0.16 -6.81 17.14
N VAL A 276 0.39 -6.85 15.84
CA VAL A 276 0.86 -5.69 15.08
C VAL A 276 -0.26 -4.67 14.94
N ARG A 277 -0.02 -3.47 15.45
CA ARG A 277 -0.98 -2.36 15.45
C ARG A 277 -0.66 -1.30 14.43
N GLN A 278 0.62 -1.16 14.07
CA GLN A 278 1.06 -0.14 13.14
C GLN A 278 2.22 -0.66 12.29
N PHE A 279 2.32 -0.20 11.04
CA PHE A 279 3.48 -0.45 10.22
C PHE A 279 3.85 0.76 9.36
N CYS A 280 5.10 0.77 8.89
CA CYS A 280 5.61 1.75 7.94
C CYS A 280 6.44 1.05 6.86
N ALA A 281 6.11 1.26 5.61
CA ALA A 281 7.02 1.05 4.50
C ALA A 281 7.69 2.40 4.21
N PHE A 282 8.99 2.56 4.46
CA PHE A 282 9.67 3.85 4.24
C PHE A 282 9.76 4.22 2.76
N SER A 283 9.92 3.24 1.87
CA SER A 283 9.76 3.39 0.42
C SER A 283 9.50 2.04 -0.25
N LEU A 284 8.57 2.03 -1.19
CA LEU A 284 8.20 0.85 -1.97
C LEU A 284 8.88 0.81 -3.36
N GLY A 285 9.71 1.79 -3.70
CA GLY A 285 10.41 1.86 -4.98
C GLY A 285 9.52 2.27 -6.16
N ASN A 286 10.01 2.05 -7.36
CA ASN A 286 9.29 2.36 -8.61
C ASN A 286 8.34 1.24 -9.01
N PHE A 287 7.04 1.39 -8.78
CA PHE A 287 6.07 0.41 -9.27
C PHE A 287 6.11 0.29 -10.79
N ILE A 288 6.09 1.44 -11.49
CA ILE A 288 6.38 1.50 -12.91
C ILE A 288 7.10 2.80 -13.30
N SER A 289 8.26 2.67 -13.94
CA SER A 289 9.03 3.79 -14.46
C SER A 289 9.96 3.34 -15.60
N ALA A 290 10.61 4.28 -16.30
CA ALA A 290 11.71 3.96 -17.22
C ALA A 290 13.09 3.97 -16.54
N GLN A 291 13.17 4.12 -15.24
CA GLN A 291 14.42 4.02 -14.46
C GLN A 291 14.79 2.55 -14.25
N ARG A 292 15.35 1.91 -15.28
CA ARG A 292 15.60 0.45 -15.33
C ARG A 292 16.97 -0.01 -14.83
N THR A 293 17.73 0.85 -14.19
CA THR A 293 19.03 0.46 -13.60
C THR A 293 18.82 0.02 -12.15
N TYR A 294 19.51 -1.06 -11.74
CA TYR A 294 19.53 -1.50 -10.33
C TYR A 294 19.93 -0.34 -9.39
N PRO A 295 19.28 -0.16 -8.25
CA PRO A 295 18.11 -0.88 -7.75
C PRO A 295 16.76 -0.25 -8.14
N ARG A 296 16.73 0.76 -9.02
CA ARG A 296 15.57 1.60 -9.34
C ARG A 296 14.52 0.94 -10.23
N ALA A 297 14.87 -0.19 -10.87
CA ALA A 297 13.95 -0.93 -11.75
C ALA A 297 12.96 -1.81 -10.98
N GLY A 298 13.10 -1.92 -9.67
CA GLY A 298 12.30 -2.80 -8.83
C GLY A 298 11.48 -2.05 -7.79
N ALA A 299 10.43 -2.72 -7.33
CA ALA A 299 9.51 -2.25 -6.31
C ALA A 299 8.96 -3.42 -5.49
N ALA A 300 8.15 -3.10 -4.49
CA ALA A 300 7.34 -4.08 -3.78
C ALA A 300 5.85 -3.69 -3.84
N ILE A 301 4.99 -4.69 -4.04
CA ILE A 301 3.58 -4.64 -3.67
C ILE A 301 3.50 -5.22 -2.25
N ILE A 302 2.96 -4.49 -1.30
CA ILE A 302 2.66 -5.02 0.02
C ILE A 302 1.16 -5.22 0.15
N LYS A 303 0.74 -6.41 0.58
CA LYS A 303 -0.65 -6.75 0.88
C LYS A 303 -0.77 -7.13 2.35
N PHE A 304 -1.76 -6.58 3.05
CA PHE A 304 -2.03 -6.85 4.45
C PHE A 304 -3.53 -6.75 4.73
N THR A 305 -3.96 -7.35 5.84
CA THR A 305 -5.35 -7.29 6.29
C THR A 305 -5.45 -6.37 7.50
N LEU A 306 -6.39 -5.42 7.47
CA LEU A 306 -6.86 -4.71 8.66
C LEU A 306 -7.96 -5.55 9.29
N SER A 307 -7.69 -6.13 10.45
CA SER A 307 -8.63 -6.94 11.21
C SER A 307 -9.24 -6.08 12.31
N PHE A 308 -10.53 -5.77 12.18
CA PHE A 308 -11.29 -4.94 13.11
C PHE A 308 -12.02 -5.84 14.10
N ASN A 309 -11.68 -5.74 15.36
CA ASN A 309 -12.27 -6.50 16.46
C ASN A 309 -12.59 -5.57 17.64
N PRO A 310 -13.26 -6.03 18.71
CA PRO A 310 -13.58 -5.20 19.88
C PRO A 310 -12.37 -4.58 20.57
N GLU A 311 -11.18 -5.15 20.41
CA GLU A 311 -9.93 -4.68 21.00
C GLU A 311 -9.26 -3.57 20.14
N GLY A 312 -9.83 -3.29 18.95
CA GLY A 312 -9.35 -2.31 18.01
C GLY A 312 -8.94 -2.91 16.67
N VAL A 313 -8.02 -2.23 15.96
CA VAL A 313 -7.53 -2.65 14.64
C VAL A 313 -6.18 -3.33 14.80
N ALA A 314 -6.03 -4.50 14.21
CA ALA A 314 -4.76 -5.21 14.07
C ALA A 314 -4.38 -5.36 12.59
N ILE A 315 -3.09 -5.44 12.31
CA ILE A 315 -2.56 -5.75 10.97
C ILE A 315 -2.18 -7.23 10.95
N THR A 316 -2.80 -7.96 10.06
CA THR A 316 -2.61 -9.42 9.91
C THR A 316 -2.32 -9.78 8.46
N ASN A 317 -1.94 -11.02 8.20
CA ASN A 317 -1.73 -11.57 6.84
C ASN A 317 -0.83 -10.70 5.96
N GLY A 318 0.21 -10.10 6.55
CA GLY A 318 1.14 -9.26 5.81
C GLY A 318 1.94 -10.09 4.80
N GLN A 319 1.96 -9.65 3.54
CA GLN A 319 2.69 -10.27 2.45
C GLN A 319 3.33 -9.21 1.56
N TYR A 320 4.43 -9.55 0.89
CA TYR A 320 5.01 -8.71 -0.15
C TYR A 320 5.29 -9.51 -1.42
N LEU A 321 5.12 -8.84 -2.56
CA LEU A 321 5.52 -9.33 -3.87
C LEU A 321 6.56 -8.36 -4.43
N LEU A 322 7.76 -8.85 -4.69
CA LEU A 322 8.77 -8.07 -5.38
C LEU A 322 8.41 -8.00 -6.87
N THR A 323 8.62 -6.83 -7.45
CA THR A 323 8.35 -6.59 -8.87
C THR A 323 9.55 -5.94 -9.53
N TYR A 324 9.69 -6.12 -10.84
CA TYR A 324 10.76 -5.55 -11.65
C TYR A 324 10.22 -5.11 -13.00
N VAL A 325 10.59 -3.91 -13.44
CA VAL A 325 10.12 -3.37 -14.73
C VAL A 325 11.04 -3.82 -15.84
N GLU A 326 10.49 -4.52 -16.82
CA GLU A 326 11.17 -4.98 -18.02
C GLU A 326 10.60 -4.33 -19.29
N ARG A 327 11.40 -4.33 -20.35
CA ARG A 327 10.89 -4.08 -21.71
C ARG A 327 10.69 -5.42 -22.39
N GLN A 328 9.47 -5.73 -22.73
CA GLN A 328 9.11 -7.00 -23.37
C GLN A 328 8.41 -6.74 -24.71
N THR A 329 8.56 -7.70 -25.64
CA THR A 329 7.74 -7.74 -26.83
C THR A 329 6.38 -8.32 -26.44
N ILE A 330 5.32 -7.54 -26.62
CA ILE A 330 3.94 -7.99 -26.36
C ILE A 330 3.35 -8.67 -27.60
N TYR A 331 2.11 -9.19 -27.47
CA TYR A 331 1.44 -10.04 -28.48
C TYR A 331 1.35 -9.43 -29.88
N ASN A 332 1.36 -8.10 -30.02
CA ASN A 332 1.32 -7.40 -31.31
C ASN A 332 2.71 -7.07 -31.89
N GLY A 333 3.78 -7.58 -31.28
CA GLY A 333 5.17 -7.32 -31.69
C GLY A 333 5.75 -6.01 -31.17
N GLN A 334 4.99 -5.19 -30.44
CA GLN A 334 5.43 -3.92 -29.89
C GLN A 334 6.26 -4.13 -28.62
N GLN A 335 7.25 -3.27 -28.41
CA GLN A 335 8.01 -3.24 -27.14
C GLN A 335 7.26 -2.41 -26.11
N GLN A 336 6.97 -3.02 -24.95
CA GLN A 336 6.29 -2.34 -23.86
C GLN A 336 7.03 -2.53 -22.53
N TYR A 337 6.82 -1.58 -21.61
CA TYR A 337 7.26 -1.70 -20.23
C TYR A 337 6.26 -2.58 -19.47
N VAL A 338 6.72 -3.70 -18.94
CA VAL A 338 5.89 -4.70 -18.25
C VAL A 338 6.42 -4.90 -16.84
N ILE A 339 5.53 -4.88 -15.85
CA ILE A 339 5.88 -5.16 -14.47
C ILE A 339 5.86 -6.67 -14.27
N MET A 340 7.02 -7.25 -13.99
CA MET A 340 7.20 -8.68 -13.75
C MET A 340 7.28 -8.97 -12.25
N PRO A 341 6.49 -9.90 -11.72
CA PRO A 341 6.68 -10.41 -10.36
C PRO A 341 7.98 -11.21 -10.31
N LEU A 342 8.78 -10.99 -9.25
CA LEU A 342 9.97 -11.76 -8.95
C LEU A 342 9.67 -12.80 -7.85
N GLU A 343 10.23 -13.98 -7.98
CA GLU A 343 10.19 -14.99 -6.94
C GLU A 343 11.25 -14.70 -5.86
N SER A 344 11.03 -15.12 -4.62
CA SER A 344 12.04 -15.01 -3.57
C SER A 344 13.26 -15.89 -3.87
N VAL A 345 14.42 -15.56 -3.29
CA VAL A 345 15.69 -16.32 -3.51
C VAL A 345 15.57 -17.82 -3.16
N ASN A 346 14.59 -18.17 -2.30
CA ASN A 346 14.34 -19.56 -1.91
C ASN A 346 13.60 -20.41 -2.97
N THR A 347 13.15 -19.79 -4.06
CA THR A 347 12.60 -20.46 -5.24
C THR A 347 13.65 -20.48 -6.36
N ASP A 348 13.48 -21.35 -7.36
CA ASP A 348 14.43 -21.50 -8.47
C ASP A 348 14.71 -20.14 -9.16
N SER A 349 15.84 -19.53 -8.81
CA SER A 349 16.28 -18.26 -9.40
C SER A 349 17.07 -18.44 -10.70
N SER A 350 17.11 -19.67 -11.27
CA SER A 350 17.95 -19.99 -12.45
C SER A 350 17.62 -19.12 -13.67
N GLY A 351 16.38 -18.67 -13.82
CA GLY A 351 15.91 -17.81 -14.91
C GLY A 351 16.04 -16.29 -14.68
N MET A 352 16.50 -15.84 -13.50
CA MET A 352 16.59 -14.41 -13.21
C MET A 352 17.86 -13.78 -13.79
N GLU A 353 17.72 -12.58 -14.33
CA GLU A 353 18.84 -11.73 -14.74
C GLU A 353 19.68 -11.27 -13.52
N PRO A 354 20.99 -10.98 -13.69
CA PRO A 354 21.88 -10.62 -12.59
C PRO A 354 21.40 -9.44 -11.73
N ASN A 355 20.78 -8.44 -12.33
CA ASN A 355 20.25 -7.27 -11.61
C ASN A 355 18.97 -7.61 -10.82
N GLN A 356 18.15 -8.53 -11.31
CA GLN A 356 16.98 -9.03 -10.58
C GLN A 356 17.41 -9.82 -9.33
N LYS A 357 18.41 -10.70 -9.46
CA LYS A 357 19.00 -11.43 -8.33
C LYS A 357 19.53 -10.47 -7.24
N LYS A 358 20.29 -9.45 -7.65
CA LYS A 358 20.77 -8.41 -6.72
C LYS A 358 19.62 -7.67 -6.06
N PHE A 359 18.53 -7.39 -6.78
CA PHE A 359 17.37 -6.70 -6.24
C PHE A 359 16.62 -7.57 -5.22
N VAL A 360 16.46 -8.86 -5.49
CA VAL A 360 15.85 -9.80 -4.54
C VAL A 360 16.69 -9.90 -3.26
N THR A 361 18.02 -10.07 -3.39
CA THR A 361 18.93 -10.07 -2.23
C THR A 361 18.82 -8.77 -1.42
N LEU A 362 18.80 -7.60 -2.07
CA LEU A 362 18.59 -6.32 -1.39
C LEU A 362 17.25 -6.28 -0.64
N ALA A 363 16.18 -6.77 -1.26
CA ALA A 363 14.87 -6.79 -0.62
C ALA A 363 14.83 -7.74 0.58
N ASP A 364 15.48 -8.89 0.49
CA ASP A 364 15.61 -9.83 1.60
C ASP A 364 16.39 -9.20 2.76
N ASP A 365 17.47 -8.46 2.49
CA ASP A 365 18.22 -7.71 3.51
C ASP A 365 17.38 -6.62 4.18
N LEU A 366 16.52 -5.93 3.40
CA LEU A 366 15.67 -4.83 3.90
C LEU A 366 14.40 -5.32 4.61
N PHE A 367 13.83 -6.45 4.16
CA PHE A 367 12.54 -6.96 4.64
C PHE A 367 12.68 -8.25 5.48
N GLY A 368 13.76 -9.04 5.29
CA GLY A 368 13.98 -10.34 5.94
C GLY A 368 14.41 -10.30 7.39
N GLY A 369 14.82 -9.15 7.90
CA GLY A 369 15.44 -8.97 9.23
C GLY A 369 14.46 -9.04 10.42
N GLY A 370 13.46 -9.93 10.43
CA GLY A 370 12.65 -10.19 11.64
C GLY A 370 11.25 -9.56 11.66
N TRP A 371 10.67 -9.26 10.53
CA TRP A 371 9.36 -8.62 10.41
C TRP A 371 8.19 -9.62 10.35
N GLY A 372 8.17 -10.58 11.22
CA GLY A 372 7.36 -11.77 11.43
C GLY A 372 5.94 -11.89 10.87
N ILE A 373 5.33 -10.84 10.33
CA ILE A 373 4.01 -10.89 9.68
C ILE A 373 4.05 -10.70 8.17
N PHE A 374 5.18 -10.20 7.60
CA PHE A 374 5.29 -10.01 6.17
C PHE A 374 6.08 -11.15 5.55
N ALA A 375 5.38 -12.03 4.84
CA ALA A 375 5.97 -13.14 4.11
C ALA A 375 6.01 -12.86 2.60
N PRO A 376 6.98 -13.41 1.85
CA PRO A 376 6.94 -13.33 0.40
C PRO A 376 5.69 -14.01 -0.16
N MET A 377 5.03 -13.38 -1.11
CA MET A 377 3.95 -14.01 -1.88
C MET A 377 4.57 -15.00 -2.86
N HIS A 378 4.02 -16.21 -2.93
CA HIS A 378 4.38 -17.15 -3.98
C HIS A 378 3.69 -16.76 -5.30
N ARG A 379 4.42 -16.89 -6.41
CA ARG A 379 3.88 -16.70 -7.75
C ARG A 379 2.72 -17.67 -7.96
N GLN A 380 1.51 -17.14 -8.12
CA GLN A 380 0.40 -17.95 -8.60
C GLN A 380 0.57 -18.16 -10.11
N VAL A 381 0.93 -19.37 -10.52
CA VAL A 381 0.89 -19.78 -11.93
C VAL A 381 -0.58 -19.95 -12.29
N ARG A 382 -1.25 -18.87 -12.64
CA ARG A 382 -2.56 -18.96 -13.28
C ARG A 382 -2.33 -19.02 -14.80
N PRO A 383 -3.06 -19.86 -15.53
CA PRO A 383 -3.00 -19.86 -16.99
C PRO A 383 -3.36 -18.46 -17.51
N PRO A 384 -2.82 -18.02 -18.65
CA PRO A 384 -3.17 -16.75 -19.25
C PRO A 384 -4.69 -16.70 -19.41
N PHE A 385 -5.30 -15.60 -18.97
CA PHE A 385 -6.74 -15.39 -19.12
C PHE A 385 -7.11 -15.60 -20.59
N SER A 386 -8.18 -16.37 -20.83
CA SER A 386 -8.88 -16.37 -22.09
C SER A 386 -9.25 -14.92 -22.41
N SER A 387 -8.96 -14.51 -23.64
CA SER A 387 -9.21 -13.18 -24.18
C SER A 387 -10.67 -12.81 -24.03
N GLU A 388 -11.07 -12.21 -22.92
CA GLU A 388 -12.25 -11.38 -22.90
C GLU A 388 -11.87 -10.07 -23.58
N THR A 389 -12.23 -9.98 -24.84
CA THR A 389 -12.11 -8.78 -25.66
C THR A 389 -13.08 -7.74 -25.10
N TYR A 390 -12.57 -6.80 -24.32
CA TYR A 390 -13.27 -5.53 -24.14
C TYR A 390 -13.13 -4.76 -25.45
N SER A 391 -14.21 -4.72 -26.24
CA SER A 391 -14.29 -3.89 -27.43
C SER A 391 -14.39 -2.43 -26.97
N ILE A 392 -13.36 -1.65 -27.33
CA ILE A 392 -13.41 -0.19 -27.21
C ILE A 392 -14.12 0.29 -28.46
N ASP A 393 -15.24 1.02 -28.30
CA ASP A 393 -15.88 1.68 -29.42
C ASP A 393 -14.99 2.80 -29.96
N GLY A 394 -15.25 3.24 -31.18
CA GLY A 394 -14.46 4.27 -31.87
C GLY A 394 -14.47 5.66 -31.21
N GLN A 395 -15.12 5.81 -30.02
CA GLN A 395 -15.19 7.04 -29.23
C GLN A 395 -14.53 6.92 -27.86
N GLY A 396 -13.95 5.75 -27.49
CA GLY A 396 -13.15 5.59 -26.27
C GLY A 396 -13.98 5.46 -24.99
N GLN A 397 -15.22 5.01 -25.08
CA GLN A 397 -16.05 4.62 -23.94
C GLN A 397 -15.96 3.10 -23.73
N ALA A 398 -15.62 2.66 -22.52
CA ALA A 398 -15.64 1.27 -22.09
C ALA A 398 -17.05 0.93 -21.54
N PHE A 399 -17.61 -0.18 -21.99
CA PHE A 399 -18.74 -0.84 -21.37
C PHE A 399 -18.29 -1.97 -20.49
#